data_d7903b8346e3ed658295b4d901272544
#
_entry.id   d7903b8346e3ed658295b4d901272544
#
_cell.length_a   1.000
_cell.length_b   1.000
_cell.length_c   1.000
_cell.angle_alpha   90.00
_cell.angle_beta   90.00
_cell.angle_gamma   90.00
#
_symmetry.space_group_name_H-M   'P 1'
#
loop_
_entity.id
_entity.type
_entity.pdbx_description
1 polymer ?
#
loop_
_entity_poly.entity_id
_entity_poly.type
_entity_poly.pdbx_seq_one_letter_code
_entity_poly.pdbx_strand_id
1 'polypeptide(L)'
;MVFAASEASQQAGKEALGRMYARKEDRDEATSWATREAQYDAVCAWGIPDHAALERVSAIEMPVFVANGDSDPMILPRYSYLLAGLIPQARLKIYPDAAHGFLFQHHAEFAADVTEFLA
;
A
#
# COMPACT_ATOMS: atom_id res chain seq x y z
N MET A 1 10.37 7.20 2.60
CA MET A 1 11.21 6.05 2.17
C MET A 1 10.28 4.93 1.75
N VAL A 2 10.44 4.39 0.53
CA VAL A 2 9.52 3.36 -0.02
C VAL A 2 9.86 1.96 0.50
N PHE A 3 11.15 1.70 0.75
CA PHE A 3 11.67 0.44 1.31
C PHE A 3 12.28 0.67 2.69
N ALA A 4 12.26 -0.32 3.57
CA ALA A 4 12.85 -0.22 4.89
C ALA A 4 14.38 0.00 4.84
N ALA A 5 14.99 0.36 5.97
CA ALA A 5 16.40 0.73 6.00
C ALA A 5 17.36 -0.48 5.96
N SER A 6 16.86 -1.70 6.15
CA SER A 6 17.70 -2.91 6.10
C SER A 6 18.33 -3.12 4.73
N GLU A 7 19.47 -3.77 4.69
CA GLU A 7 20.17 -4.10 3.45
C GLU A 7 19.29 -5.01 2.56
N ALA A 8 18.59 -5.97 3.14
CA ALA A 8 17.69 -6.87 2.44
C ALA A 8 16.53 -6.12 1.76
N SER A 9 15.87 -5.20 2.48
CA SER A 9 14.78 -4.39 1.94
C SER A 9 15.27 -3.45 0.83
N GLN A 10 16.42 -2.82 0.99
CA GLN A 10 17.03 -1.96 -0.03
C GLN A 10 17.41 -2.74 -1.30
N GLN A 11 17.92 -3.98 -1.15
CA GLN A 11 18.24 -4.84 -2.28
C GLN A 11 16.97 -5.27 -3.02
N ALA A 12 15.93 -5.68 -2.32
CA ALA A 12 14.63 -6.00 -2.90
C ALA A 12 14.03 -4.80 -3.66
N GLY A 13 14.24 -3.58 -3.13
CA GLY A 13 13.86 -2.35 -3.82
C GLY A 13 14.56 -2.13 -5.15
N LYS A 14 15.87 -2.36 -5.20
CA LYS A 14 16.64 -2.28 -6.46
C LYS A 14 16.15 -3.30 -7.48
N GLU A 15 15.88 -4.53 -7.05
CA GLU A 15 15.34 -5.59 -7.90
C GLU A 15 13.93 -5.25 -8.43
N ALA A 16 13.08 -4.68 -7.60
CA ALA A 16 11.76 -4.21 -8.01
C ALA A 16 11.85 -3.12 -9.09
N LEU A 17 12.73 -2.13 -8.90
CA LEU A 17 12.99 -1.11 -9.92
C LEU A 17 13.55 -1.73 -11.20
N GLY A 18 14.45 -2.71 -11.10
CA GLY A 18 14.95 -3.45 -12.25
C GLY A 18 13.83 -4.11 -13.05
N ARG A 19 12.85 -4.74 -12.38
CA ARG A 19 11.66 -5.32 -13.03
C ARG A 19 10.81 -4.26 -13.71
N MET A 20 10.52 -3.15 -13.02
CA MET A 20 9.70 -2.05 -13.55
C MET A 20 10.31 -1.41 -14.81
N TYR A 21 11.63 -1.32 -14.87
CA TYR A 21 12.35 -0.72 -16.01
C TYR A 21 12.87 -1.74 -17.03
N ALA A 22 12.55 -3.03 -16.88
CA ALA A 22 12.95 -4.06 -17.84
C ALA A 22 12.30 -3.85 -19.22
N ARG A 23 11.01 -3.51 -19.25
CA ARG A 23 10.29 -3.18 -20.48
C ARG A 23 10.77 -1.84 -21.03
N LYS A 24 11.25 -1.83 -22.28
CA LYS A 24 11.77 -0.63 -22.96
C LYS A 24 10.82 -0.08 -24.01
N GLU A 25 9.97 -0.94 -24.56
CA GLU A 25 8.99 -0.62 -25.59
C GLU A 25 7.58 -0.53 -25.00
N ASP A 26 6.68 0.18 -25.67
CA ASP A 26 5.27 0.37 -25.28
C ASP A 26 5.11 0.76 -23.80
N ARG A 27 5.94 1.69 -23.36
CA ARG A 27 5.85 2.22 -21.99
C ARG A 27 4.75 3.26 -21.93
N ASP A 28 4.09 3.31 -20.76
CA ASP A 28 3.14 4.36 -20.45
C ASP A 28 3.81 5.74 -20.52
N GLU A 29 3.05 6.75 -20.90
CA GLU A 29 3.51 8.14 -20.86
C GLU A 29 3.84 8.57 -19.44
N ALA A 30 4.75 9.53 -19.31
CA ALA A 30 5.07 10.10 -18.00
C ALA A 30 3.84 10.81 -17.42
N THR A 31 3.65 10.66 -16.11
CA THR A 31 2.58 11.35 -15.38
C THR A 31 2.61 12.85 -15.65
N SER A 32 1.52 13.41 -16.16
CA SER A 32 1.41 14.84 -16.42
C SER A 32 1.45 15.67 -15.14
N TRP A 33 1.80 16.96 -15.26
CA TRP A 33 1.74 17.88 -14.13
C TRP A 33 0.31 18.01 -13.58
N ALA A 34 -0.68 18.12 -14.44
CA ALA A 34 -2.08 18.19 -14.03
C ALA A 34 -2.53 16.96 -13.24
N THR A 35 -2.08 15.75 -13.64
CA THR A 35 -2.36 14.52 -12.88
C THR A 35 -1.70 14.55 -11.51
N ARG A 36 -0.46 15.03 -11.42
CA ARG A 36 0.25 15.18 -10.13
C ARG A 36 -0.47 16.14 -9.18
N GLU A 37 -0.90 17.30 -9.68
CA GLU A 37 -1.65 18.28 -8.89
C GLU A 37 -2.96 17.68 -8.38
N ALA A 38 -3.74 17.04 -9.24
CA ALA A 38 -5.00 16.40 -8.86
C ALA A 38 -4.81 15.30 -7.79
N GLN A 39 -3.75 14.49 -7.91
CA GLN A 39 -3.41 13.49 -6.90
C GLN A 39 -2.98 14.13 -5.58
N TYR A 40 -2.18 15.18 -5.63
CA TYR A 40 -1.73 15.90 -4.45
C TYR A 40 -2.90 16.56 -3.71
N ASP A 41 -3.80 17.22 -4.44
CA ASP A 41 -5.00 17.85 -3.87
C ASP A 41 -5.91 16.80 -3.20
N ALA A 42 -6.09 15.64 -3.84
CA ALA A 42 -6.86 14.54 -3.27
C ALA A 42 -6.24 14.02 -1.97
N VAL A 43 -4.91 13.84 -1.92
CA VAL A 43 -4.19 13.41 -0.70
C VAL A 43 -4.28 14.46 0.40
N CYS A 44 -4.15 15.76 0.06
CA CYS A 44 -4.29 16.85 1.03
C CYS A 44 -5.71 16.90 1.60
N ALA A 45 -6.73 16.78 0.75
CA ALA A 45 -8.14 16.74 1.20
C ALA A 45 -8.43 15.51 2.07
N TRP A 46 -7.90 14.36 1.70
CA TRP A 46 -8.00 13.13 2.50
C TRP A 46 -7.32 13.24 3.87
N GLY A 47 -6.20 13.96 3.97
CA GLY A 47 -5.44 14.15 5.19
C GLY A 47 -6.14 15.00 6.25
N ILE A 48 -7.26 15.67 5.92
CA ILE A 48 -8.07 16.43 6.88
C ILE A 48 -8.89 15.44 7.73
N PRO A 49 -8.77 15.49 9.08
CA PRO A 49 -9.53 14.59 9.95
C PRO A 49 -11.04 14.71 9.70
N ASP A 50 -11.68 13.59 9.42
CA ASP A 50 -13.13 13.48 9.19
C ASP A 50 -13.67 12.25 9.93
N HIS A 51 -14.31 12.47 11.08
CA HIS A 51 -14.89 11.40 11.88
C HIS A 51 -16.04 10.68 11.15
N ALA A 52 -16.84 11.40 10.36
CA ALA A 52 -17.92 10.80 9.59
C ALA A 52 -17.40 9.87 8.49
N ALA A 53 -16.26 10.20 7.87
CA ALA A 53 -15.58 9.30 6.94
C ALA A 53 -15.10 8.03 7.63
N LEU A 54 -14.59 8.15 8.85
CA LEU A 54 -14.14 7.00 9.64
C LEU A 54 -15.31 6.10 10.08
N GLU A 55 -16.45 6.68 10.45
CA GLU A 55 -17.68 5.94 10.78
C GLU A 55 -18.19 5.12 9.58
N ARG A 56 -18.09 5.63 8.36
CA ARG A 56 -18.47 4.90 7.14
C ARG A 56 -17.66 3.62 6.91
N VAL A 57 -16.45 3.55 7.45
CA VAL A 57 -15.59 2.35 7.33
C VAL A 57 -16.24 1.14 8.00
N SER A 58 -16.93 1.34 9.12
CA SER A 58 -17.64 0.27 9.84
C SER A 58 -18.88 -0.27 9.12
N ALA A 59 -19.37 0.47 8.11
CA ALA A 59 -20.47 0.04 7.26
C ALA A 59 -20.05 -0.80 6.04
N ILE A 60 -18.77 -1.11 5.92
CA ILE A 60 -18.26 -2.00 4.85
C ILE A 60 -18.62 -3.44 5.20
N GLU A 61 -19.51 -4.05 4.42
CA GLU A 61 -20.02 -5.40 4.67
C GLU A 61 -19.25 -6.48 3.90
N MET A 62 -18.55 -6.12 2.81
CA MET A 62 -17.75 -7.07 2.06
C MET A 62 -16.45 -7.43 2.80
N PRO A 63 -15.88 -8.61 2.56
CA PRO A 63 -14.54 -8.93 3.03
C PRO A 63 -13.49 -7.92 2.53
N VAL A 64 -12.58 -7.53 3.41
CA VAL A 64 -11.51 -6.56 3.10
C VAL A 64 -10.16 -7.13 3.51
N PHE A 65 -9.19 -7.14 2.60
CA PHE A 65 -7.80 -7.45 2.91
C PHE A 65 -7.02 -6.17 3.16
N VAL A 66 -6.59 -5.98 4.41
CA VAL A 66 -5.76 -4.84 4.84
C VAL A 66 -4.31 -5.30 4.90
N ALA A 67 -3.44 -4.66 4.12
CA ALA A 67 -2.02 -5.04 4.04
C ALA A 67 -1.11 -3.82 4.19
N ASN A 68 0.02 -3.97 4.90
CA ASN A 68 1.01 -2.91 5.04
C ASN A 68 2.38 -3.49 5.41
N GLY A 69 3.45 -2.68 5.28
CA GLY A 69 4.76 -2.98 5.85
C GLY A 69 4.83 -2.58 7.33
N ASP A 70 5.63 -3.30 8.13
CA ASP A 70 5.80 -3.04 9.57
C ASP A 70 6.53 -1.71 9.87
N SER A 71 7.29 -1.22 8.90
CA SER A 71 8.15 -0.03 9.00
C SER A 71 7.74 1.09 8.02
N ASP A 72 6.46 1.13 7.61
CA ASP A 72 5.95 2.16 6.68
C ASP A 72 5.90 3.53 7.36
N PRO A 73 6.72 4.52 6.93
CA PRO A 73 6.70 5.87 7.48
C PRO A 73 5.67 6.79 6.80
N MET A 74 5.08 6.37 5.67
CA MET A 74 4.09 7.15 4.92
C MET A 74 2.68 6.86 5.45
N ILE A 75 2.33 5.57 5.55
CA ILE A 75 1.09 5.10 6.15
C ILE A 75 1.46 4.21 7.33
N LEU A 76 1.49 4.81 8.50
CA LEU A 76 1.95 4.10 9.71
C LEU A 76 1.12 2.83 9.96
N PRO A 77 1.73 1.70 10.32
CA PRO A 77 1.05 0.41 10.52
C PRO A 77 -0.15 0.48 11.48
N ARG A 78 -0.09 1.38 12.47
CA ARG A 78 -1.21 1.61 13.41
C ARG A 78 -2.54 1.92 12.71
N TYR A 79 -2.51 2.56 11.53
CA TYR A 79 -3.74 2.85 10.77
C TYR A 79 -4.30 1.60 10.09
N SER A 80 -3.44 0.66 9.72
CA SER A 80 -3.88 -0.64 9.20
C SER A 80 -4.55 -1.46 10.30
N TYR A 81 -4.02 -1.45 11.53
CA TYR A 81 -4.69 -2.06 12.70
C TYR A 81 -6.02 -1.38 13.01
N LEU A 82 -6.08 -0.04 12.93
CA LEU A 82 -7.32 0.70 13.12
C LEU A 82 -8.38 0.30 12.10
N LEU A 83 -8.02 0.28 10.81
CA LEU A 83 -8.95 -0.13 9.74
C LEU A 83 -9.45 -1.56 9.96
N ALA A 84 -8.55 -2.49 10.27
CA ALA A 84 -8.92 -3.88 10.53
C ALA A 84 -9.82 -4.04 11.77
N GLY A 85 -9.70 -3.15 12.75
CA GLY A 85 -10.58 -3.11 13.91
C GLY A 85 -11.95 -2.50 13.66
N LEU A 86 -12.08 -1.63 12.65
CA LEU A 86 -13.33 -0.96 12.29
C LEU A 86 -14.15 -1.73 11.24
N ILE A 87 -13.51 -2.42 10.33
CA ILE A 87 -14.16 -3.17 9.24
C ILE A 87 -14.54 -4.56 9.75
N PRO A 88 -15.84 -4.93 9.77
CA PRO A 88 -16.30 -6.19 10.42
C PRO A 88 -15.68 -7.46 9.84
N GLN A 89 -15.38 -7.49 8.54
CA GLN A 89 -14.83 -8.64 7.84
C GLN A 89 -13.41 -8.38 7.31
N ALA A 90 -12.61 -7.61 8.07
CA ALA A 90 -11.23 -7.33 7.70
C ALA A 90 -10.30 -8.50 8.04
N ARG A 91 -9.41 -8.82 7.10
CA ARG A 91 -8.24 -9.68 7.31
C ARG A 91 -7.00 -8.81 7.22
N LEU A 92 -6.20 -8.75 8.28
CA LEU A 92 -4.99 -7.94 8.33
C LEU A 92 -3.74 -8.80 8.13
N LYS A 93 -2.82 -8.30 7.30
CA LYS A 93 -1.45 -8.81 7.22
C LYS A 93 -0.44 -7.68 7.22
N ILE A 94 0.57 -7.77 8.10
CA ILE A 94 1.71 -6.86 8.17
C ILE A 94 2.95 -7.63 7.70
N TYR A 95 3.64 -7.08 6.69
CA TYR A 95 4.83 -7.67 6.09
C TYR A 95 6.07 -7.19 6.84
N PRO A 96 6.93 -8.11 7.32
CA PRO A 96 8.09 -7.75 8.13
C PRO A 96 9.19 -7.09 7.29
N ASP A 97 10.00 -6.25 7.94
CA ASP A 97 11.14 -5.55 7.35
C ASP A 97 10.78 -4.81 6.05
N ALA A 98 9.59 -4.23 5.99
CA ALA A 98 9.06 -3.60 4.81
C ALA A 98 8.42 -2.25 5.13
N ALA A 99 8.57 -1.29 4.20
CA ALA A 99 7.94 0.02 4.27
C ALA A 99 6.77 0.10 3.25
N HIS A 100 6.49 1.27 2.71
CA HIS A 100 5.39 1.51 1.78
C HIS A 100 5.43 0.62 0.53
N GLY A 101 6.62 0.22 0.10
CA GLY A 101 6.84 -0.69 -1.03
C GLY A 101 6.74 -2.18 -0.71
N PHE A 102 6.13 -2.58 0.40
CA PHE A 102 6.03 -3.98 0.84
C PHE A 102 5.56 -4.93 -0.26
N LEU A 103 4.57 -4.53 -1.05
CA LEU A 103 3.99 -5.33 -2.13
C LEU A 103 5.00 -5.61 -3.28
N PHE A 104 5.97 -4.74 -3.49
CA PHE A 104 7.03 -4.94 -4.46
C PHE A 104 8.18 -5.76 -3.90
N GLN A 105 8.46 -5.62 -2.60
CA GLN A 105 9.47 -6.38 -1.87
C GLN A 105 9.04 -7.83 -1.67
N HIS A 106 7.83 -8.04 -1.17
CA HIS A 106 7.22 -9.34 -0.90
C HIS A 106 6.27 -9.78 -2.02
N HIS A 107 6.56 -9.45 -3.28
CA HIS A 107 5.61 -9.57 -4.39
C HIS A 107 5.02 -10.98 -4.58
N ALA A 108 5.81 -12.03 -4.39
CA ALA A 108 5.34 -13.41 -4.54
C ALA A 108 4.40 -13.81 -3.39
N GLU A 109 4.77 -13.46 -2.15
CA GLU A 109 3.96 -13.71 -0.96
C GLU A 109 2.66 -12.89 -1.01
N PHE A 110 2.74 -11.59 -1.33
CA PHE A 110 1.57 -10.72 -1.45
C PHE A 110 0.59 -11.23 -2.52
N ALA A 111 1.11 -11.66 -3.68
CA ALA A 111 0.27 -12.23 -4.73
C ALA A 111 -0.43 -13.53 -4.27
N ALA A 112 0.25 -14.40 -3.53
CA ALA A 112 -0.34 -15.62 -2.97
C ALA A 112 -1.43 -15.29 -1.94
N ASP A 113 -1.18 -14.35 -1.02
CA ASP A 113 -2.15 -13.92 -0.01
C ASP A 113 -3.41 -13.32 -0.64
N VAL A 114 -3.25 -12.47 -1.67
CA VAL A 114 -4.39 -11.90 -2.40
C VAL A 114 -5.17 -12.98 -3.13
N THR A 115 -4.50 -13.94 -3.77
CA THR A 115 -5.14 -15.05 -4.46
C THR A 115 -5.95 -15.91 -3.49
N GLU A 116 -5.38 -16.24 -2.34
CA GLU A 116 -6.08 -16.98 -1.29
C GLU A 116 -7.29 -16.20 -0.74
N PHE A 117 -7.13 -14.89 -0.57
CA PHE A 117 -8.21 -14.03 -0.06
C PHE A 117 -9.40 -13.94 -1.04
N LEU A 118 -9.15 -14.00 -2.35
CA LEU A 118 -10.16 -13.89 -3.40
C LEU A 118 -10.79 -15.24 -3.81
N ALA A 119 -10.26 -16.35 -3.32
CA ALA A 119 -10.78 -17.69 -3.62
C ALA A 119 -12.02 -18.03 -2.80
#